data_97697b6ebc9574a05b1d9093574d7284
#
_entry.id   97697b6ebc9574a05b1d9093574d7284
#
_cell.length_a   1.000
_cell.length_b   1.000
_cell.length_c   1.000
_cell.angle_alpha   90.00
_cell.angle_beta   90.00
_cell.angle_gamma   90.00
#
_symmetry.space_group_name_H-M   'P 1'
#
loop_
_entity.id
_entity.type
_entity.pdbx_description
1 polymer ?
#
loop_
_entity_poly.entity_id
_entity_poly.type
_entity_poly.pdbx_seq_one_letter_code
_entity_poly.pdbx_strand_id
1 'polypeptide(L)'
;FCRNCGAEMADNARICMKCGVMAGDGDKFCSNCGAEPDPKAVVCVKCGMVLSPSFNKNYLTPAKVETLMQAVKVCFQKYATFEGRATRAEFWFWQLFHLLCFIGLFLLVFISNFLYNVGNTPVTPDAPQLIEPFWGLPYIYGFYLIFLLGTIMPSLAVVVRRLHDIGKSGWFYFIGAIPIIGGIILLIWMCKDSEPQRNQYGLSLKENRLHKL
;
A
#
# COMPACT_ATOMS: atom_id res chain seq x y z
N PHE A 1 -15.99 15.81 25.69
CA PHE A 1 -15.02 16.93 25.75
C PHE A 1 -14.31 17.10 24.43
N CYS A 2 -13.97 18.34 24.10
CA CYS A 2 -13.21 18.67 22.87
C CYS A 2 -11.76 18.22 23.01
N ARG A 3 -11.26 17.43 22.06
CA ARG A 3 -9.89 16.91 22.08
C ARG A 3 -8.82 17.97 21.82
N ASN A 4 -9.20 19.13 21.30
CA ASN A 4 -8.26 20.23 21.02
C ASN A 4 -8.14 21.25 22.16
N CYS A 5 -9.24 21.62 22.81
CA CYS A 5 -9.23 22.67 23.85
C CYS A 5 -9.79 22.22 25.20
N GLY A 6 -10.17 20.96 25.38
CA GLY A 6 -10.68 20.41 26.64
C GLY A 6 -12.08 20.89 27.06
N ALA A 7 -12.73 21.75 26.27
CA ALA A 7 -14.07 22.24 26.62
C ALA A 7 -15.12 21.14 26.56
N GLU A 8 -16.11 21.22 27.43
CA GLU A 8 -17.27 20.34 27.42
C GLU A 8 -18.07 20.53 26.13
N MET A 9 -18.52 19.44 25.54
CA MET A 9 -19.28 19.43 24.31
C MET A 9 -20.56 18.62 24.51
N ALA A 10 -21.66 19.05 23.86
CA ALA A 10 -22.87 18.24 23.82
C ALA A 10 -22.63 16.95 23.01
N ASP A 11 -23.30 15.86 23.38
CA ASP A 11 -23.10 14.53 22.77
C ASP A 11 -23.29 14.49 21.24
N ASN A 12 -24.12 15.41 20.70
CA ASN A 12 -24.40 15.52 19.27
C ASN A 12 -23.66 16.66 18.56
N ALA A 13 -22.75 17.37 19.27
CA ALA A 13 -22.03 18.50 18.69
C ALA A 13 -21.04 18.02 17.64
N ARG A 14 -21.15 18.51 16.42
CA ARG A 14 -20.20 18.24 15.33
C ARG A 14 -18.97 19.15 15.36
N ILE A 15 -19.08 20.32 16.00
CA ILE A 15 -18.05 21.33 16.06
C ILE A 15 -17.98 21.85 17.51
N CYS A 16 -16.77 22.06 18.01
CA CYS A 16 -16.56 22.70 19.31
C CYS A 16 -16.87 24.18 19.21
N MET A 17 -17.88 24.66 19.94
CA MET A 17 -18.30 26.06 19.93
C MET A 17 -17.23 27.00 20.51
N LYS A 18 -16.26 26.47 21.28
CA LYS A 18 -15.19 27.27 21.90
C LYS A 18 -13.97 27.47 20.98
N CYS A 19 -13.58 26.48 20.19
CA CYS A 19 -12.39 26.55 19.36
C CYS A 19 -12.63 26.28 17.87
N GLY A 20 -13.87 26.02 17.45
CA GLY A 20 -14.22 25.79 16.03
C GLY A 20 -13.75 24.46 15.43
N VAL A 21 -13.11 23.60 16.22
CA VAL A 21 -12.57 22.32 15.72
C VAL A 21 -13.67 21.26 15.72
N MET A 22 -13.68 20.38 14.73
CA MET A 22 -14.65 19.29 14.63
C MET A 22 -14.55 18.33 15.83
N ALA A 23 -15.70 17.77 16.20
CA ALA A 23 -15.78 16.78 17.27
C ALA A 23 -14.91 15.56 16.94
N GLY A 24 -14.04 15.19 17.86
CA GLY A 24 -13.08 14.08 17.67
C GLY A 24 -11.72 14.48 17.11
N ASP A 25 -11.56 15.67 16.55
CA ASP A 25 -10.28 16.19 16.10
C ASP A 25 -9.49 16.79 17.27
N GLY A 26 -8.17 16.59 17.23
CA GLY A 26 -7.23 17.01 18.26
C GLY A 26 -6.65 15.81 19.03
N ASP A 27 -5.61 16.07 19.78
CA ASP A 27 -4.82 15.06 20.50
C ASP A 27 -4.41 15.50 21.89
N LYS A 28 -4.77 16.72 22.31
CA LYS A 28 -4.33 17.34 23.56
C LYS A 28 -5.16 16.91 24.78
N PHE A 29 -6.44 16.59 24.59
CA PHE A 29 -7.36 16.30 25.69
C PHE A 29 -8.10 14.97 25.47
N CYS A 30 -8.40 14.29 26.57
CA CYS A 30 -9.23 13.09 26.55
C CYS A 30 -10.67 13.43 26.18
N SER A 31 -11.24 12.75 25.17
CA SER A 31 -12.63 12.98 24.73
C SER A 31 -13.67 12.64 25.81
N ASN A 32 -13.34 11.75 26.75
CA ASN A 32 -14.26 11.30 27.79
C ASN A 32 -14.27 12.17 29.04
N CYS A 33 -13.09 12.57 29.51
CA CYS A 33 -12.98 13.28 30.80
C CYS A 33 -12.30 14.65 30.70
N GLY A 34 -11.91 15.11 29.53
CA GLY A 34 -11.27 16.40 29.31
C GLY A 34 -9.87 16.55 29.93
N ALA A 35 -9.31 15.50 30.53
CA ALA A 35 -7.97 15.55 31.08
C ALA A 35 -6.92 15.63 29.98
N GLU A 36 -5.81 16.30 30.24
CA GLU A 36 -4.65 16.33 29.35
C GLU A 36 -3.81 15.06 29.62
N PRO A 37 -3.79 14.10 28.69
CA PRO A 37 -2.99 12.90 28.80
C PRO A 37 -1.55 13.14 28.37
N ASP A 38 -0.63 12.31 28.81
CA ASP A 38 0.72 12.27 28.27
C ASP A 38 0.64 12.02 26.73
N PRO A 39 1.41 12.76 25.91
CA PRO A 39 1.41 12.58 24.43
C PRO A 39 1.70 11.16 23.95
N LYS A 40 2.30 10.33 24.82
CA LYS A 40 2.61 8.92 24.55
C LYS A 40 1.64 7.94 25.22
N ALA A 41 0.66 8.43 25.97
CA ALA A 41 -0.26 7.57 26.70
C ALA A 41 -1.24 6.89 25.76
N VAL A 42 -1.34 5.58 25.85
CA VAL A 42 -2.32 4.76 25.11
C VAL A 42 -3.68 4.76 25.81
N VAL A 43 -3.69 4.98 27.12
CA VAL A 43 -4.89 4.97 27.96
C VAL A 43 -4.88 6.23 28.83
N CYS A 44 -6.02 6.88 28.95
CA CYS A 44 -6.18 7.99 29.87
C CYS A 44 -6.09 7.50 31.32
N VAL A 45 -5.04 7.90 32.03
CA VAL A 45 -4.83 7.48 33.43
C VAL A 45 -5.93 7.96 34.38
N LYS A 46 -6.70 9.01 33.99
CA LYS A 46 -7.77 9.57 34.82
C LYS A 46 -9.09 8.81 34.70
N CYS A 47 -9.44 8.33 33.51
CA CYS A 47 -10.75 7.70 33.25
C CYS A 47 -10.68 6.31 32.64
N GLY A 48 -9.48 5.77 32.37
CA GLY A 48 -9.29 4.46 31.75
C GLY A 48 -9.70 4.37 30.28
N MET A 49 -10.18 5.47 29.67
CA MET A 49 -10.53 5.47 28.25
C MET A 49 -9.27 5.23 27.43
N VAL A 50 -9.35 4.29 26.52
CA VAL A 50 -8.33 4.15 25.48
C VAL A 50 -8.30 5.47 24.70
N LEU A 51 -7.26 6.23 24.92
CA LEU A 51 -6.97 7.36 24.09
C LEU A 51 -6.72 6.74 22.75
N SER A 52 -7.64 6.99 21.81
CA SER A 52 -7.38 6.66 20.42
C SER A 52 -5.92 7.02 20.20
N PRO A 53 -5.00 6.10 19.94
CA PRO A 53 -3.64 6.50 19.80
C PRO A 53 -3.67 7.66 18.81
N SER A 54 -2.87 8.68 19.02
CA SER A 54 -2.21 9.38 17.92
C SER A 54 -1.35 8.32 17.25
N PHE A 55 -2.02 7.26 16.84
CA PHE A 55 -1.51 6.17 16.07
C PHE A 55 -1.00 6.87 14.84
N ASN A 56 0.27 7.11 14.92
CA ASN A 56 1.14 7.68 13.97
C ASN A 56 0.31 8.11 12.75
N LYS A 57 -0.18 9.37 12.75
CA LYS A 57 -1.09 9.94 11.74
C LYS A 57 -0.59 9.64 10.32
N ASN A 58 0.71 9.32 10.23
CA ASN A 58 1.40 8.88 9.03
C ASN A 58 1.04 7.45 8.56
N TYR A 59 0.55 6.56 9.44
CA TYR A 59 0.13 5.20 9.00
C TYR A 59 -1.31 5.15 8.49
N LEU A 60 -2.20 6.00 9.01
CA LEU A 60 -3.61 6.01 8.64
C LEU A 60 -3.92 6.89 7.42
N THR A 61 -3.06 7.84 7.09
CA THR A 61 -3.19 8.61 5.87
C THR A 61 -2.50 7.88 4.72
N PRO A 62 -3.17 7.71 3.58
CA PRO A 62 -2.49 7.17 2.40
C PRO A 62 -1.31 8.06 2.02
N ALA A 63 -0.21 7.46 1.62
CA ALA A 63 0.95 8.21 1.16
C ALA A 63 0.63 8.97 -0.13
N LYS A 64 1.05 10.24 -0.21
CA LYS A 64 1.03 10.98 -1.48
C LYS A 64 2.19 10.45 -2.33
N VAL A 65 1.86 9.61 -3.30
CA VAL A 65 2.83 9.01 -4.22
C VAL A 65 2.69 9.67 -5.59
N GLU A 66 3.77 10.24 -6.08
CA GLU A 66 3.85 10.92 -7.37
C GLU A 66 4.86 10.26 -8.33
N THR A 67 5.78 9.48 -7.79
CA THR A 67 6.83 8.82 -8.58
C THR A 67 6.94 7.34 -8.26
N LEU A 68 7.51 6.56 -9.22
CA LEU A 68 7.77 5.14 -9.07
C LEU A 68 8.61 4.83 -7.82
N MET A 69 9.70 5.59 -7.62
CA MET A 69 10.61 5.37 -6.48
C MET A 69 9.93 5.62 -5.13
N GLN A 70 9.04 6.62 -5.06
CA GLN A 70 8.24 6.86 -3.86
C GLN A 70 7.29 5.68 -3.57
N ALA A 71 6.63 5.12 -4.61
CA ALA A 71 5.77 3.96 -4.45
C ALA A 71 6.54 2.76 -3.91
N VAL A 72 7.67 2.44 -4.51
CA VAL A 72 8.55 1.33 -4.09
C VAL A 72 8.98 1.51 -2.63
N LYS A 73 9.47 2.71 -2.29
CA LYS A 73 9.87 3.03 -0.91
C LYS A 73 8.72 2.85 0.09
N VAL A 74 7.53 3.37 -0.22
CA VAL A 74 6.33 3.25 0.64
C VAL A 74 5.89 1.79 0.79
N CYS A 75 5.90 1.00 -0.28
CA CYS A 75 5.54 -0.41 -0.23
C CYS A 75 6.51 -1.22 0.64
N PHE A 76 7.83 -0.96 0.55
CA PHE A 76 8.80 -1.60 1.43
C PHE A 76 8.75 -1.09 2.87
N GLN A 77 8.49 0.19 3.11
CA GLN A 77 8.29 0.71 4.47
C GLN A 77 7.05 0.12 5.15
N LYS A 78 6.00 -0.15 4.36
CA LYS A 78 4.75 -0.78 4.80
C LYS A 78 4.71 -2.27 4.43
N TYR A 79 5.83 -2.97 4.54
CA TYR A 79 6.07 -4.32 4.02
C TYR A 79 4.94 -5.32 4.31
N ALA A 80 4.51 -5.41 5.57
CA ALA A 80 3.45 -6.28 6.05
C ALA A 80 2.33 -5.50 6.76
N THR A 81 2.13 -4.22 6.39
CA THR A 81 1.09 -3.39 6.99
C THR A 81 -0.17 -3.47 6.14
N PHE A 82 -1.16 -4.21 6.63
CA PHE A 82 -2.45 -4.41 5.98
C PHE A 82 -3.48 -3.33 6.37
N GLU A 83 -3.20 -2.57 7.40
CA GLU A 83 -4.04 -1.48 7.89
C GLU A 83 -3.87 -0.21 7.06
N GLY A 84 -4.90 0.65 7.11
CA GLY A 84 -4.91 1.91 6.37
C GLY A 84 -5.38 1.77 4.93
N ARG A 85 -5.08 2.80 4.12
CA ARG A 85 -5.54 2.94 2.74
C ARG A 85 -4.36 3.14 1.81
N ALA A 86 -4.46 2.66 0.56
CA ALA A 86 -3.47 2.89 -0.49
C ALA A 86 -4.10 3.60 -1.68
N THR A 87 -3.42 4.60 -2.22
CA THR A 87 -3.87 5.32 -3.42
C THR A 87 -3.74 4.50 -4.69
N ARG A 88 -4.46 4.92 -5.76
CA ARG A 88 -4.27 4.33 -7.09
C ARG A 88 -2.83 4.43 -7.55
N ALA A 89 -2.19 5.57 -7.33
CA ALA A 89 -0.79 5.79 -7.72
C ALA A 89 0.15 4.81 -7.00
N GLU A 90 -0.02 4.60 -5.69
CA GLU A 90 0.78 3.64 -4.92
C GLU A 90 0.66 2.23 -5.51
N PHE A 91 -0.57 1.78 -5.80
CA PHE A 91 -0.84 0.46 -6.37
C PHE A 91 -0.27 0.32 -7.80
N TRP A 92 -0.59 1.24 -8.72
CA TRP A 92 -0.18 1.11 -10.11
C TRP A 92 1.32 1.27 -10.34
N PHE A 93 1.98 2.16 -9.60
CA PHE A 93 3.45 2.26 -9.65
C PHE A 93 4.13 1.02 -9.06
N TRP A 94 3.55 0.38 -8.05
CA TRP A 94 4.05 -0.90 -7.55
C TRP A 94 3.94 -2.00 -8.60
N GLN A 95 2.81 -2.09 -9.31
CA GLN A 95 2.66 -3.05 -10.42
C GLN A 95 3.60 -2.74 -11.59
N LEU A 96 3.79 -1.46 -11.91
CA LEU A 96 4.76 -1.02 -12.93
C LEU A 96 6.19 -1.43 -12.54
N PHE A 97 6.56 -1.30 -11.27
CA PHE A 97 7.86 -1.77 -10.78
C PHE A 97 8.07 -3.27 -11.06
N HIS A 98 7.10 -4.12 -10.74
CA HIS A 98 7.17 -5.56 -11.04
C HIS A 98 7.27 -5.84 -12.55
N LEU A 99 6.49 -5.13 -13.36
CA LEU A 99 6.53 -5.26 -14.82
C LEU A 99 7.91 -4.90 -15.38
N LEU A 100 8.49 -3.79 -14.91
CA LEU A 100 9.83 -3.37 -15.33
C LEU A 100 10.92 -4.38 -14.91
N CYS A 101 10.84 -4.92 -13.69
CA CYS A 101 11.74 -5.98 -13.24
C CYS A 101 11.60 -7.24 -14.09
N PHE A 102 10.37 -7.64 -14.43
CA PHE A 102 10.10 -8.78 -15.28
C PHE A 102 10.66 -8.58 -16.70
N ILE A 103 10.38 -7.42 -17.31
CA ILE A 103 10.89 -7.08 -18.66
C ILE A 103 12.42 -7.03 -18.64
N GLY A 104 13.02 -6.40 -17.63
CA GLY A 104 14.49 -6.34 -17.49
C GLY A 104 15.12 -7.72 -17.41
N LEU A 105 14.53 -8.61 -16.59
CA LEU A 105 14.99 -10.00 -16.50
C LEU A 105 14.81 -10.75 -17.81
N PHE A 106 13.66 -10.61 -18.46
CA PHE A 106 13.40 -11.24 -19.75
C PHE A 106 14.42 -10.82 -20.83
N LEU A 107 14.70 -9.52 -20.91
CA LEU A 107 15.71 -9.00 -21.83
C LEU A 107 17.10 -9.52 -21.49
N LEU A 108 17.45 -9.58 -20.23
CA LEU A 108 18.75 -10.13 -19.79
C LEU A 108 18.90 -11.60 -20.21
N VAL A 109 17.86 -12.43 -20.00
CA VAL A 109 17.83 -13.83 -20.45
C VAL A 109 17.94 -13.92 -21.96
N PHE A 110 17.14 -13.11 -22.68
CA PHE A 110 17.12 -13.12 -24.14
C PHE A 110 18.48 -12.74 -24.73
N ILE A 111 19.06 -11.64 -24.25
CA ILE A 111 20.38 -11.17 -24.72
C ILE A 111 21.47 -12.18 -24.39
N SER A 112 21.49 -12.76 -23.19
CA SER A 112 22.49 -13.76 -22.81
C SER A 112 22.39 -15.02 -23.66
N ASN A 113 21.18 -15.52 -23.95
CA ASN A 113 20.97 -16.63 -24.86
C ASN A 113 21.41 -16.30 -26.29
N PHE A 114 21.07 -15.09 -26.77
CA PHE A 114 21.47 -14.65 -28.10
C PHE A 114 23.00 -14.60 -28.24
N LEU A 115 23.69 -13.96 -27.31
CA LEU A 115 25.16 -13.86 -27.30
C LEU A 115 25.83 -15.22 -27.19
N TYR A 116 25.30 -16.13 -26.36
CA TYR A 116 25.78 -17.49 -26.23
C TYR A 116 25.68 -18.26 -27.54
N ASN A 117 24.53 -18.20 -28.21
CA ASN A 117 24.34 -18.89 -29.49
C ASN A 117 25.19 -18.31 -30.62
N VAL A 118 25.36 -16.97 -30.69
CA VAL A 118 26.23 -16.32 -31.67
C VAL A 118 27.70 -16.70 -31.44
N GLY A 119 28.13 -16.79 -30.18
CA GLY A 119 29.52 -17.20 -29.84
C GLY A 119 29.84 -18.67 -30.09
N ASN A 120 28.83 -19.54 -30.08
CA ASN A 120 28.95 -21.00 -30.26
C ASN A 120 28.41 -21.51 -31.58
N THR A 121 28.29 -20.65 -32.61
CA THR A 121 27.92 -21.11 -33.96
C THR A 121 29.00 -22.06 -34.47
N PRO A 122 28.65 -23.30 -34.91
CA PRO A 122 29.61 -24.26 -35.41
C PRO A 122 30.24 -23.71 -36.68
N VAL A 123 31.56 -23.78 -36.75
CA VAL A 123 32.33 -23.30 -37.92
C VAL A 123 32.14 -24.20 -39.16
N THR A 124 31.58 -25.40 -38.98
CA THR A 124 31.36 -26.36 -40.05
C THR A 124 29.86 -26.58 -40.31
N PRO A 125 29.42 -26.59 -41.59
CA PRO A 125 27.99 -26.70 -41.95
C PRO A 125 27.37 -28.07 -41.59
N ASP A 126 28.18 -29.08 -41.36
CA ASP A 126 27.72 -30.47 -41.11
C ASP A 126 27.66 -30.82 -39.60
N ALA A 127 28.00 -29.89 -38.69
CA ALA A 127 27.94 -30.15 -37.26
C ALA A 127 26.47 -30.13 -36.82
N PRO A 128 26.00 -31.15 -36.04
CA PRO A 128 24.67 -31.14 -35.50
C PRO A 128 24.50 -29.92 -34.61
N GLN A 129 23.54 -29.07 -34.92
CA GLN A 129 23.18 -27.89 -34.12
C GLN A 129 22.49 -28.36 -32.83
N LEU A 130 23.25 -28.81 -31.87
CA LEU A 130 22.79 -29.02 -30.51
C LEU A 130 22.56 -27.62 -29.92
N ILE A 131 21.30 -27.25 -29.73
CA ILE A 131 20.95 -26.05 -28.93
C ILE A 131 21.32 -26.39 -27.51
N GLU A 132 22.57 -26.11 -27.15
CA GLU A 132 23.05 -26.28 -25.77
C GLU A 132 22.23 -25.34 -24.86
N PRO A 133 21.63 -25.88 -23.80
CA PRO A 133 20.89 -25.04 -22.87
C PRO A 133 21.85 -24.07 -22.19
N PHE A 134 21.48 -22.80 -22.18
CA PHE A 134 22.26 -21.76 -21.46
C PHE A 134 22.31 -22.08 -19.97
N TRP A 135 23.46 -22.48 -19.46
CA TRP A 135 23.67 -22.89 -18.07
C TRP A 135 23.36 -21.79 -17.03
N GLY A 136 23.28 -20.52 -17.46
CA GLY A 136 22.89 -19.39 -16.62
C GLY A 136 21.39 -19.31 -16.31
N LEU A 137 20.53 -19.97 -17.10
CA LEU A 137 19.07 -19.92 -16.94
C LEU A 137 18.60 -20.29 -15.51
N PRO A 138 19.03 -21.42 -14.91
CA PRO A 138 18.54 -21.79 -13.56
C PRO A 138 18.93 -20.77 -12.49
N TYR A 139 20.09 -20.13 -12.60
CA TYR A 139 20.50 -19.08 -11.64
C TYR A 139 19.64 -17.82 -11.77
N ILE A 140 19.30 -17.42 -13.00
CA ILE A 140 18.45 -16.24 -13.26
C ILE A 140 17.02 -16.50 -12.76
N TYR A 141 16.46 -17.69 -13.02
CA TYR A 141 15.15 -18.08 -12.49
C TYR A 141 15.15 -18.19 -10.97
N GLY A 142 16.22 -18.73 -10.38
CA GLY A 142 16.38 -18.80 -8.92
C GLY A 142 16.40 -17.41 -8.28
N PHE A 143 17.15 -16.47 -8.85
CA PHE A 143 17.15 -15.09 -8.38
C PHE A 143 15.78 -14.41 -8.49
N TYR A 144 15.07 -14.62 -9.62
CA TYR A 144 13.72 -14.10 -9.81
C TYR A 144 12.72 -14.68 -8.80
N LEU A 145 12.84 -15.98 -8.50
CA LEU A 145 12.00 -16.61 -7.49
C LEU A 145 12.22 -15.99 -6.10
N ILE A 146 13.47 -15.75 -5.71
CA ILE A 146 13.78 -15.05 -4.46
C ILE A 146 13.19 -13.64 -4.45
N PHE A 147 13.30 -12.91 -5.56
CA PHE A 147 12.68 -11.59 -5.71
C PHE A 147 11.17 -11.65 -5.53
N LEU A 148 10.48 -12.60 -6.17
CA LEU A 148 9.03 -12.78 -6.03
C LEU A 148 8.64 -13.10 -4.58
N LEU A 149 9.36 -14.02 -3.93
CA LEU A 149 9.12 -14.37 -2.53
C LEU A 149 9.31 -13.16 -1.61
N GLY A 150 10.35 -12.35 -1.86
CA GLY A 150 10.61 -11.12 -1.10
C GLY A 150 9.57 -10.02 -1.32
N THR A 151 8.86 -10.02 -2.45
CA THR A 151 7.86 -8.99 -2.78
C THR A 151 6.41 -9.44 -2.58
N ILE A 152 6.15 -10.70 -2.21
CA ILE A 152 4.80 -11.24 -2.04
C ILE A 152 4.04 -10.51 -0.93
N MET A 153 4.69 -10.26 0.22
CA MET A 153 4.07 -9.57 1.36
C MET A 153 3.72 -8.12 1.06
N PRO A 154 4.63 -7.26 0.56
CA PRO A 154 4.27 -5.90 0.19
C PRO A 154 3.24 -5.84 -0.95
N SER A 155 3.23 -6.82 -1.86
CA SER A 155 2.21 -6.92 -2.91
C SER A 155 0.82 -7.20 -2.34
N LEU A 156 0.70 -8.15 -1.41
CA LEU A 156 -0.55 -8.42 -0.71
C LEU A 156 -0.99 -7.21 0.12
N ALA A 157 -0.05 -6.59 0.85
CA ALA A 157 -0.34 -5.45 1.71
C ALA A 157 -0.88 -4.25 0.90
N VAL A 158 -0.30 -3.94 -0.26
CA VAL A 158 -0.79 -2.82 -1.10
C VAL A 158 -2.16 -3.13 -1.71
N VAL A 159 -2.44 -4.38 -2.12
CA VAL A 159 -3.75 -4.79 -2.65
C VAL A 159 -4.83 -4.66 -1.58
N VAL A 160 -4.58 -5.19 -0.38
CA VAL A 160 -5.53 -5.11 0.75
C VAL A 160 -5.80 -3.65 1.11
N ARG A 161 -4.76 -2.81 1.26
CA ARG A 161 -4.91 -1.37 1.53
C ARG A 161 -5.64 -0.64 0.39
N ARG A 162 -5.51 -1.12 -0.85
CA ARG A 162 -6.26 -0.58 -1.98
C ARG A 162 -7.75 -0.96 -1.94
N LEU A 163 -8.09 -2.18 -1.52
CA LEU A 163 -9.49 -2.58 -1.27
C LEU A 163 -10.10 -1.74 -0.14
N HIS A 164 -9.35 -1.49 0.93
CA HIS A 164 -9.75 -0.60 2.02
C HIS A 164 -10.03 0.83 1.54
N ASP A 165 -9.29 1.32 0.55
CA ASP A 165 -9.45 2.67 0.01
C ASP A 165 -10.78 2.88 -0.74
N ILE A 166 -11.39 1.80 -1.23
CA ILE A 166 -12.71 1.79 -1.86
C ILE A 166 -13.82 1.24 -0.93
N GLY A 167 -13.57 1.21 0.39
CA GLY A 167 -14.52 0.76 1.40
C GLY A 167 -14.75 -0.74 1.48
N LYS A 168 -13.92 -1.56 0.82
CA LYS A 168 -14.04 -3.02 0.80
C LYS A 168 -13.08 -3.69 1.77
N SER A 169 -13.51 -4.83 2.34
CA SER A 169 -12.65 -5.67 3.17
C SER A 169 -11.52 -6.30 2.33
N GLY A 170 -10.34 -6.46 2.93
CA GLY A 170 -9.20 -7.14 2.30
C GLY A 170 -9.50 -8.59 1.88
N TRP A 171 -10.47 -9.26 2.51
CA TRP A 171 -10.91 -10.60 2.15
C TRP A 171 -11.45 -10.71 0.72
N PHE A 172 -11.92 -9.61 0.13
CA PHE A 172 -12.31 -9.58 -1.28
C PHE A 172 -11.15 -9.83 -2.25
N TYR A 173 -9.90 -9.84 -1.79
CA TYR A 173 -8.77 -10.32 -2.58
C TYR A 173 -8.97 -11.75 -3.10
N PHE A 174 -9.59 -12.63 -2.30
CA PHE A 174 -9.83 -14.03 -2.67
C PHE A 174 -10.85 -14.21 -3.80
N ILE A 175 -11.59 -13.19 -4.17
CA ILE A 175 -12.41 -13.20 -5.40
C ILE A 175 -11.55 -13.48 -6.64
N GLY A 176 -10.27 -13.07 -6.62
CA GLY A 176 -9.31 -13.37 -7.67
C GLY A 176 -9.06 -14.86 -7.91
N ALA A 177 -9.44 -15.73 -6.96
CA ALA A 177 -9.37 -17.19 -7.13
C ALA A 177 -10.41 -17.73 -8.14
N ILE A 178 -11.44 -16.93 -8.47
CA ILE A 178 -12.42 -17.29 -9.50
C ILE A 178 -11.75 -17.02 -10.87
N PRO A 179 -11.53 -18.06 -11.69
CA PRO A 179 -10.85 -17.90 -12.97
C PRO A 179 -11.55 -16.86 -13.86
N ILE A 180 -10.77 -16.00 -14.49
CA ILE A 180 -11.19 -14.97 -15.45
C ILE A 180 -12.05 -13.87 -14.79
N ILE A 181 -13.23 -14.21 -14.26
CA ILE A 181 -14.21 -13.26 -13.71
C ILE A 181 -13.65 -12.53 -12.50
N GLY A 182 -13.01 -13.26 -11.58
CA GLY A 182 -12.46 -12.68 -10.35
C GLY A 182 -11.34 -11.67 -10.62
N GLY A 183 -10.46 -11.98 -11.57
CA GLY A 183 -9.40 -11.06 -12.01
C GLY A 183 -9.95 -9.78 -12.61
N ILE A 184 -11.00 -9.87 -13.44
CA ILE A 184 -11.66 -8.70 -14.06
C ILE A 184 -12.32 -7.83 -12.98
N ILE A 185 -13.02 -8.43 -12.02
CA ILE A 185 -13.65 -7.70 -10.91
C ILE A 185 -12.59 -6.97 -10.08
N LEU A 186 -11.49 -7.66 -9.71
CA LEU A 186 -10.39 -7.03 -8.98
C LEU A 186 -9.77 -5.88 -9.77
N LEU A 187 -9.54 -6.06 -11.07
CA LEU A 187 -9.00 -5.00 -11.93
C LEU A 187 -9.90 -3.76 -11.92
N ILE A 188 -11.22 -3.94 -12.07
CA ILE A 188 -12.21 -2.85 -12.01
C ILE A 188 -12.11 -2.14 -10.66
N TRP A 189 -12.01 -2.87 -9.55
CA TRP A 189 -11.90 -2.28 -8.21
C TRP A 189 -10.57 -1.53 -8.02
N MET A 190 -9.47 -2.03 -8.56
CA MET A 190 -8.17 -1.33 -8.52
C MET A 190 -8.20 -0.01 -9.32
N CYS A 191 -8.99 0.05 -10.41
CA CYS A 191 -9.18 1.26 -11.20
C CYS A 191 -10.16 2.25 -10.60
N LYS A 192 -11.10 1.79 -9.72
CA LYS A 192 -12.15 2.64 -9.10
C LYS A 192 -11.51 3.78 -8.31
N ASP A 193 -12.15 4.93 -8.28
CA ASP A 193 -11.66 6.08 -7.52
C ASP A 193 -11.73 5.86 -6.00
N SER A 194 -10.83 6.52 -5.26
CA SER A 194 -10.79 6.48 -3.79
C SER A 194 -12.02 7.13 -3.20
N GLU A 195 -12.55 6.56 -2.12
CA GLU A 195 -13.61 7.21 -1.35
C GLU A 195 -13.15 8.56 -0.82
N PRO A 196 -13.91 9.64 -1.08
CA PRO A 196 -13.48 11.00 -0.72
C PRO A 196 -13.51 11.24 0.79
N GLN A 197 -14.39 10.55 1.51
CA GLN A 197 -14.57 10.68 2.95
C GLN A 197 -13.74 9.66 3.72
N ARG A 198 -13.59 9.92 5.03
CA ARG A 198 -13.05 8.96 5.98
C ARG A 198 -13.95 7.71 5.99
N ASN A 199 -13.34 6.54 5.96
CA ASN A 199 -14.01 5.26 6.16
C ASN A 199 -13.40 4.51 7.37
N GLN A 200 -13.92 3.31 7.64
CA GLN A 200 -13.45 2.49 8.77
C GLN A 200 -11.95 2.16 8.73
N TYR A 201 -11.27 2.31 7.59
CA TYR A 201 -9.86 1.99 7.40
C TYR A 201 -8.94 3.22 7.47
N GLY A 202 -9.49 4.43 7.57
CA GLY A 202 -8.70 5.64 7.76
C GLY A 202 -9.13 6.84 6.93
N LEU A 203 -8.29 7.88 6.98
CA LEU A 203 -8.51 9.16 6.29
C LEU A 203 -8.28 9.04 4.78
N SER A 204 -8.97 9.90 4.02
CA SER A 204 -8.74 10.05 2.57
C SER A 204 -7.74 11.18 2.29
N LEU A 205 -6.90 11.02 1.26
CA LEU A 205 -6.10 12.15 0.75
C LEU A 205 -6.96 13.28 0.18
N LYS A 206 -8.20 12.98 -0.26
CA LYS A 206 -9.12 13.96 -0.82
C LYS A 206 -9.75 14.83 0.27
N GLU A 207 -9.99 14.29 1.45
CA GLU A 207 -10.52 15.02 2.60
C GLU A 207 -9.59 16.17 3.00
N ASN A 208 -8.28 15.94 3.04
CA ASN A 208 -7.30 16.97 3.35
C ASN A 208 -7.24 18.13 2.34
N ARG A 209 -7.78 17.96 1.12
CA ARG A 209 -7.87 19.04 0.13
C ARG A 209 -9.08 19.94 0.34
N LEU A 210 -10.19 19.38 0.83
CA LEU A 210 -11.42 20.13 1.07
C LEU A 210 -11.27 21.08 2.28
N HIS A 211 -10.38 20.76 3.23
CA HIS A 211 -10.09 21.62 4.39
C HIS A 211 -9.04 22.71 4.11
N LYS A 212 -8.48 22.78 2.90
CA LYS A 212 -7.50 23.80 2.49
C LYS A 212 -8.08 24.87 1.56
N LEU A 213 -9.34 24.77 1.20
CA LEU A 213 -10.14 25.77 0.47
C LEU A 213 -11.05 26.51 1.44
#